data_5627d048b53dd01a9e9e2340443784cc
#
_entry.id   5627d048b53dd01a9e9e2340443784cc
#
_cell.length_a   1.000
_cell.length_b   1.000
_cell.length_c   1.000
_cell.angle_alpha   90.00
_cell.angle_beta   90.00
_cell.angle_gamma   90.00
#
_symmetry.space_group_name_H-M   'P 1'
#
loop_
_entity.id
_entity.type
_entity.pdbx_description
1 polymer ?
#
loop_
_entity_poly.entity_id
_entity_poly.type
_entity_poly.pdbx_seq_one_letter_code
_entity_poly.pdbx_strand_id
1 'polypeptide(L)'
;MNAFVNDSLFDSVSRPFHNSVEKIADSATTQKLLIPFYDRKRSVSADEIVRLEGSGNYTNFFLKDGTKMLVSRTLKEYETLLTDESFVRVHKSCIVNLSFVRKFFIKKEGELELTDGQQVKISRRRAQMFMDRIRSYQSVLIN
;
A
#
# COMPACT_ATOMS: atom_id res chain seq x y z
N MET A 1 22.98 0.46 8.81
CA MET A 1 22.85 0.19 8.42
C MET A 1 22.26 -0.75 8.15
N ASN A 2 22.06 -1.48 8.32
CA ASN A 2 21.34 -2.47 8.17
C ASN A 2 20.11 -2.19 7.62
N ALA A 3 19.89 -1.09 7.09
CA ALA A 3 18.65 -0.71 6.51
C ALA A 3 18.23 -1.60 5.36
N PHE A 4 19.17 -2.13 4.63
CA PHE A 4 18.85 -2.89 3.43
C PHE A 4 18.84 -4.40 3.62
N VAL A 5 18.95 -4.85 4.84
CA VAL A 5 18.83 -6.27 5.11
C VAL A 5 17.45 -6.77 4.73
N ASN A 6 16.45 -6.00 5.10
CA ASN A 6 15.08 -6.35 4.77
C ASN A 6 14.78 -6.23 3.28
N ASP A 7 15.52 -5.37 2.60
CA ASP A 7 15.36 -5.19 1.18
C ASP A 7 15.60 -6.48 0.42
N SER A 8 16.72 -7.13 0.72
CA SER A 8 17.06 -8.38 0.05
C SER A 8 16.03 -9.46 0.32
N LEU A 9 15.61 -9.60 1.56
CA LEU A 9 14.61 -10.57 1.93
C LEU A 9 13.27 -10.27 1.25
N PHE A 10 12.89 -9.02 1.27
CA PHE A 10 11.62 -8.61 0.68
C PHE A 10 11.61 -8.88 -0.82
N ASP A 11 12.68 -8.52 -1.51
CA ASP A 11 12.75 -8.72 -2.94
C ASP A 11 12.68 -10.17 -3.33
N SER A 12 13.32 -11.05 -2.58
CA SER A 12 13.32 -12.46 -2.94
C SER A 12 11.99 -13.12 -2.62
N VAL A 13 11.25 -12.62 -1.63
CA VAL A 13 9.98 -13.21 -1.26
C VAL A 13 8.84 -12.62 -2.05
N SER A 14 8.73 -11.29 -2.09
CA SER A 14 7.51 -10.69 -2.61
C SER A 14 7.40 -10.77 -4.12
N ARG A 15 8.49 -10.67 -4.87
CA ARG A 15 8.35 -10.65 -6.31
C ARG A 15 7.86 -11.93 -6.92
N PRO A 16 8.45 -13.10 -6.63
CA PRO A 16 7.95 -14.32 -7.23
C PRO A 16 6.62 -14.77 -6.65
N PHE A 17 6.52 -14.76 -5.33
CA PHE A 17 5.31 -15.29 -4.70
C PHE A 17 4.14 -14.35 -4.80
N HIS A 18 4.41 -13.05 -4.76
CA HIS A 18 3.36 -12.06 -4.83
C HIS A 18 2.54 -12.23 -6.11
N ASN A 19 3.20 -12.35 -7.23
CA ASN A 19 2.52 -12.45 -8.50
C ASN A 19 1.67 -13.70 -8.63
N SER A 20 2.11 -14.81 -8.07
CA SER A 20 1.34 -16.04 -8.16
C SER A 20 0.23 -16.14 -7.15
N VAL A 21 0.57 -15.92 -5.88
CA VAL A 21 -0.36 -16.13 -4.79
C VAL A 21 -1.44 -15.07 -4.80
N GLU A 22 -1.04 -13.84 -5.00
CA GLU A 22 -1.96 -12.73 -5.01
C GLU A 22 -3.01 -12.87 -6.11
N LYS A 23 -2.57 -13.30 -7.28
CA LYS A 23 -3.47 -13.45 -8.40
C LYS A 23 -4.58 -14.45 -8.12
N ILE A 24 -4.24 -15.55 -7.46
CA ILE A 24 -5.21 -16.58 -7.11
C ILE A 24 -6.13 -16.09 -6.00
N ALA A 25 -5.58 -15.50 -4.97
CA ALA A 25 -6.36 -15.04 -3.83
C ALA A 25 -7.27 -13.88 -4.21
N ASP A 26 -6.77 -12.97 -5.01
CA ASP A 26 -7.51 -11.76 -5.36
C ASP A 26 -8.76 -12.06 -6.15
N SER A 27 -8.71 -13.04 -7.00
CA SER A 27 -9.90 -13.38 -7.79
C SER A 27 -11.05 -13.82 -6.90
N ALA A 28 -10.77 -14.30 -5.69
CA ALA A 28 -11.79 -14.78 -4.78
C ALA A 28 -12.19 -13.77 -3.73
N THR A 29 -11.26 -12.90 -3.27
CA THR A 29 -11.47 -12.12 -2.07
C THR A 29 -11.12 -10.64 -2.16
N THR A 30 -10.71 -10.17 -3.31
CA THR A 30 -10.26 -8.79 -3.44
C THR A 30 -11.40 -7.81 -3.18
N GLN A 31 -11.16 -6.87 -2.30
CA GLN A 31 -12.10 -5.82 -1.98
C GLN A 31 -12.25 -4.87 -3.17
N LYS A 32 -13.47 -4.40 -3.41
CA LYS A 32 -13.73 -3.39 -4.42
C LYS A 32 -14.34 -2.17 -3.76
N LEU A 33 -13.94 -1.00 -4.25
CA LEU A 33 -14.44 0.27 -3.75
C LEU A 33 -15.20 0.99 -4.84
N LEU A 34 -16.30 1.61 -4.48
CA LEU A 34 -17.00 2.52 -5.38
C LEU A 34 -16.52 3.92 -5.06
N ILE A 35 -15.79 4.52 -5.98
CA ILE A 35 -15.17 5.80 -5.77
C ILE A 35 -15.88 6.86 -6.59
N PRO A 36 -16.32 7.96 -5.97
CA PRO A 36 -16.93 9.07 -6.72
C PRO A 36 -15.90 9.66 -7.66
N PHE A 37 -16.25 9.72 -8.95
CA PHE A 37 -15.33 10.25 -9.95
C PHE A 37 -16.12 11.09 -10.92
N TYR A 38 -16.00 12.38 -10.81
CA TYR A 38 -16.81 13.36 -11.52
C TYR A 38 -18.28 13.16 -11.14
N ASP A 39 -19.16 12.92 -12.11
CA ASP A 39 -20.60 12.78 -11.86
C ASP A 39 -21.05 11.33 -11.73
N ARG A 40 -20.11 10.40 -11.67
CA ARG A 40 -20.45 8.97 -11.59
C ARG A 40 -19.54 8.30 -10.56
N LYS A 41 -19.79 7.02 -10.34
CA LYS A 41 -18.95 6.21 -9.47
C LYS A 41 -18.15 5.24 -10.31
N ARG A 42 -16.90 5.04 -9.93
CA ARG A 42 -16.04 4.08 -10.59
C ARG A 42 -15.70 2.98 -9.60
N SER A 43 -15.81 1.73 -10.06
CA SER A 43 -15.43 0.59 -9.26
C SER A 43 -13.93 0.36 -9.41
N VAL A 44 -13.23 0.30 -8.27
CA VAL A 44 -11.78 0.10 -8.26
C VAL A 44 -11.49 -1.06 -7.32
N SER A 45 -10.74 -2.03 -7.82
CA SER A 45 -10.33 -3.15 -7.02
C SER A 45 -9.14 -2.76 -6.15
N ALA A 46 -9.11 -3.28 -4.93
CA ALA A 46 -8.02 -2.95 -4.00
C ALA A 46 -6.65 -3.29 -4.57
N ASP A 47 -6.55 -4.37 -5.35
CA ASP A 47 -5.27 -4.76 -5.93
C ASP A 47 -4.80 -3.85 -7.06
N GLU A 48 -5.64 -2.91 -7.49
CA GLU A 48 -5.23 -1.89 -8.46
C GLU A 48 -4.64 -0.67 -7.80
N ILE A 49 -4.80 -0.51 -6.49
CA ILE A 49 -4.42 0.71 -5.79
C ILE A 49 -3.00 0.56 -5.26
N VAL A 50 -2.11 1.44 -5.73
CA VAL A 50 -0.71 1.47 -5.29
C VAL A 50 -0.59 2.22 -3.98
N ARG A 51 -1.21 3.40 -3.90
CA ARG A 51 -1.18 4.21 -2.70
C ARG A 51 -2.28 5.24 -2.71
N LEU A 52 -2.54 5.82 -1.55
CA LEU A 52 -3.44 6.95 -1.38
C LEU A 52 -2.67 8.08 -0.70
N GLU A 53 -2.86 9.30 -1.18
CA GLU A 53 -2.26 10.47 -0.56
C GLU A 53 -3.36 11.45 -0.17
N GLY A 54 -3.32 11.89 1.08
CA GLY A 54 -4.31 12.81 1.60
C GLY A 54 -3.83 14.24 1.56
N SER A 55 -4.75 15.14 1.28
CA SER A 55 -4.49 16.58 1.33
C SER A 55 -5.77 17.25 1.82
N GLY A 56 -5.79 17.61 3.10
CA GLY A 56 -6.99 18.18 3.70
C GLY A 56 -8.17 17.25 3.60
N ASN A 57 -9.23 17.70 2.97
CA ASN A 57 -10.45 16.92 2.83
C ASN A 57 -10.48 16.05 1.57
N TYR A 58 -9.35 15.98 0.88
CA TYR A 58 -9.26 15.23 -0.38
C TYR A 58 -8.27 14.10 -0.26
N THR A 59 -8.47 13.09 -1.09
CA THR A 59 -7.55 11.97 -1.21
C THR A 59 -7.29 11.70 -2.68
N ASN A 60 -6.03 11.51 -3.02
CA ASN A 60 -5.64 11.08 -4.35
C ASN A 60 -5.37 9.58 -4.33
N PHE A 61 -6.01 8.86 -5.23
CA PHE A 61 -5.74 7.45 -5.46
C PHE A 61 -4.75 7.33 -6.61
N PHE A 62 -3.71 6.53 -6.40
CA PHE A 62 -2.75 6.24 -7.46
C PHE A 62 -2.88 4.78 -7.82
N LEU A 63 -3.29 4.50 -9.05
CA LEU A 63 -3.55 3.15 -9.52
C LEU A 63 -2.37 2.60 -10.28
N LYS A 64 -2.31 1.27 -10.37
CA LYS A 64 -1.15 0.60 -10.99
C LYS A 64 -1.04 0.88 -12.49
N ASP A 65 -2.12 1.30 -13.13
CA ASP A 65 -2.09 1.65 -14.55
C ASP A 65 -1.68 3.11 -14.79
N GLY A 66 -1.31 3.83 -13.72
CA GLY A 66 -0.91 5.23 -13.82
C GLY A 66 -2.04 6.22 -13.61
N THR A 67 -3.27 5.75 -13.47
CA THR A 67 -4.41 6.64 -13.24
C THR A 67 -4.31 7.29 -11.86
N LYS A 68 -4.66 8.57 -11.80
CA LYS A 68 -4.73 9.32 -10.55
C LYS A 68 -6.15 9.86 -10.41
N MET A 69 -6.76 9.58 -9.26
CA MET A 69 -8.14 9.99 -9.01
C MET A 69 -8.21 10.85 -7.75
N LEU A 70 -8.76 12.04 -7.87
CA LEU A 70 -8.96 12.94 -6.73
C LEU A 70 -10.37 12.79 -6.21
N VAL A 71 -10.50 12.50 -4.93
CA VAL A 71 -11.79 12.21 -4.31
C VAL A 71 -11.97 13.10 -3.09
N SER A 72 -13.17 13.67 -2.92
CA SER A 72 -13.43 14.58 -1.78
C SER A 72 -13.85 13.79 -0.55
N ARG A 73 -12.95 12.95 -0.07
CA ARG A 73 -13.03 12.24 1.20
C ARG A 73 -11.67 12.25 1.83
N THR A 74 -11.64 12.20 3.15
CA THR A 74 -10.37 12.25 3.86
C THR A 74 -9.65 10.92 3.82
N LEU A 75 -8.33 10.99 4.00
CA LEU A 75 -7.53 9.79 4.07
C LEU A 75 -7.96 8.90 5.24
N LYS A 76 -8.37 9.51 6.34
CA LYS A 76 -8.83 8.78 7.51
C LYS A 76 -10.06 7.96 7.20
N GLU A 77 -10.97 8.49 6.40
CA GLU A 77 -12.16 7.74 6.00
C GLU A 77 -11.77 6.50 5.19
N TYR A 78 -10.80 6.66 4.29
CA TYR A 78 -10.36 5.52 3.50
C TYR A 78 -9.56 4.52 4.32
N GLU A 79 -8.85 4.98 5.33
CA GLU A 79 -8.17 4.07 6.23
C GLU A 79 -9.16 3.10 6.88
N THR A 80 -10.34 3.61 7.22
CA THR A 80 -11.40 2.78 7.80
C THR A 80 -12.04 1.88 6.76
N LEU A 81 -12.25 2.40 5.55
CA LEU A 81 -12.95 1.65 4.50
C LEU A 81 -12.10 0.54 3.89
N LEU A 82 -10.79 0.74 3.86
CA LEU A 82 -9.88 -0.27 3.29
C LEU A 82 -9.61 -1.35 4.32
N THR A 83 -10.32 -2.45 4.20
CA THR A 83 -10.22 -3.55 5.15
C THR A 83 -9.18 -4.59 4.74
N ASP A 84 -8.66 -4.50 3.53
CA ASP A 84 -7.62 -5.40 3.06
C ASP A 84 -6.34 -5.15 3.85
N GLU A 85 -5.75 -6.21 4.38
CA GLU A 85 -4.59 -6.10 5.26
C GLU A 85 -3.33 -5.65 4.54
N SER A 86 -3.35 -5.59 3.22
CA SER A 86 -2.21 -5.09 2.48
C SER A 86 -2.05 -3.58 2.59
N PHE A 87 -3.07 -2.85 3.06
CA PHE A 87 -2.99 -1.40 3.19
C PHE A 87 -2.52 -0.98 4.56
N VAL A 88 -1.52 -0.11 4.60
CA VAL A 88 -0.94 0.38 5.84
C VAL A 88 -0.76 1.88 5.75
N ARG A 89 -1.21 2.59 6.77
CA ARG A 89 -0.94 4.02 6.88
C ARG A 89 0.47 4.21 7.39
N VAL A 90 1.33 4.78 6.55
CA VAL A 90 2.75 4.93 6.89
C VAL A 90 3.12 6.36 7.28
N HIS A 91 2.23 7.30 6.99
CA HIS A 91 2.45 8.71 7.25
C HIS A 91 1.09 9.35 7.43
N LYS A 92 1.04 10.52 8.08
CA LYS A 92 -0.24 11.19 8.26
C LYS A 92 -0.94 11.44 6.94
N SER A 93 -0.19 11.55 5.86
CA SER A 93 -0.74 11.86 4.55
C SER A 93 -0.63 10.72 3.54
N CYS A 94 -0.27 9.53 3.95
CA CYS A 94 -0.09 8.45 2.98
C CYS A 94 -0.46 7.07 3.51
N ILE A 95 -1.23 6.33 2.71
CA ILE A 95 -1.50 4.91 2.89
C ILE A 95 -0.88 4.19 1.71
N VAL A 96 -0.14 3.12 1.94
CA VAL A 96 0.47 2.34 0.86
C VAL A 96 -0.11 0.94 0.83
N ASN A 97 -0.09 0.35 -0.35
CA ASN A 97 -0.42 -1.05 -0.53
C ASN A 97 0.89 -1.83 -0.45
N LEU A 98 1.00 -2.72 0.53
CA LEU A 98 2.22 -3.48 0.76
C LEU A 98 2.62 -4.32 -0.45
N SER A 99 1.65 -4.72 -1.26
CA SER A 99 1.95 -5.53 -2.44
C SER A 99 2.76 -4.77 -3.49
N PHE A 100 2.82 -3.46 -3.38
CA PHE A 100 3.61 -2.63 -4.29
C PHE A 100 4.86 -2.07 -3.64
N VAL A 101 5.18 -2.46 -2.42
CA VAL A 101 6.41 -2.01 -1.76
C VAL A 101 7.57 -2.84 -2.31
N ARG A 102 8.53 -2.15 -2.89
CA ARG A 102 9.68 -2.80 -3.49
C ARG A 102 10.80 -3.00 -2.48
N LYS A 103 11.07 -1.98 -1.68
CA LYS A 103 12.08 -2.07 -0.62
C LYS A 103 11.83 -0.98 0.41
N PHE A 104 12.41 -1.14 1.57
CA PHE A 104 12.26 -0.18 2.65
C PHE A 104 13.44 -0.26 3.61
N PHE A 105 13.63 0.79 4.39
CA PHE A 105 14.54 0.76 5.52
C PHE A 105 13.98 1.63 6.64
N ILE A 106 14.34 1.29 7.86
CA ILE A 106 13.88 1.99 9.05
C ILE A 106 15.05 2.26 9.98
N LYS A 107 15.14 3.52 10.41
CA LYS A 107 16.03 3.91 11.50
C LYS A 107 15.13 4.48 12.57
N LYS A 108 15.23 5.76 12.90
CA LYS A 108 14.25 6.41 13.76
C LYS A 108 12.94 6.58 13.01
N GLU A 109 13.05 7.06 11.80
CA GLU A 109 11.96 7.08 10.84
C GLU A 109 12.40 6.24 9.67
N GLY A 110 11.54 6.05 8.70
CA GLY A 110 11.86 5.18 7.61
C GLY A 110 11.46 5.73 6.27
N GLU A 111 11.81 4.95 5.26
CA GLU A 111 11.48 5.28 3.89
C GLU A 111 11.24 3.99 3.12
N LEU A 112 10.30 4.02 2.20
CA LEU A 112 10.06 2.89 1.33
C LEU A 112 10.01 3.34 -0.12
N GLU A 113 10.25 2.39 -1.01
CA GLU A 113 10.15 2.64 -2.43
C GLU A 113 9.08 1.71 -2.99
N LEU A 114 8.19 2.27 -3.78
CA LEU A 114 7.14 1.50 -4.44
C LEU A 114 7.63 1.03 -5.81
N THR A 115 6.91 0.06 -6.38
CA THR A 115 7.32 -0.52 -7.66
C THR A 115 7.35 0.46 -8.81
N ASP A 116 6.63 1.58 -8.70
CA ASP A 116 6.66 2.63 -9.71
C ASP A 116 7.80 3.63 -9.49
N GLY A 117 8.66 3.39 -8.52
CA GLY A 117 9.79 4.25 -8.23
C GLY A 117 9.50 5.36 -7.24
N GLN A 118 8.25 5.53 -6.83
CA GLN A 118 7.90 6.57 -5.89
C GLN A 118 8.46 6.26 -4.50
N GLN A 119 9.07 7.24 -3.87
CA GLN A 119 9.59 7.10 -2.52
C GLN A 119 8.63 7.73 -1.53
N VAL A 120 8.38 7.03 -0.43
CA VAL A 120 7.40 7.44 0.57
C VAL A 120 8.06 7.38 1.94
N LYS A 121 7.83 8.41 2.74
CA LYS A 121 8.37 8.44 4.10
C LYS A 121 7.48 7.64 5.03
N ILE A 122 8.11 6.97 5.98
CA ILE A 122 7.41 6.26 7.04
C ILE A 122 7.67 7.06 8.31
N SER A 123 6.61 7.59 8.93
CA SER A 123 6.78 8.41 10.12
C SER A 123 7.27 7.55 11.29
N ARG A 124 7.98 8.21 12.21
CA ARG A 124 8.54 7.52 13.36
C ARG A 124 7.47 6.75 14.14
N ARG A 125 6.34 7.38 14.39
CA ARG A 125 5.32 6.74 15.20
C ARG A 125 4.61 5.58 14.52
N ARG A 126 4.74 5.48 13.19
CA ARG A 126 4.07 4.41 12.43
C ARG A 126 5.05 3.34 11.99
N ALA A 127 6.33 3.52 12.24
CA ALA A 127 7.35 2.61 11.75
C ALA A 127 7.20 1.20 12.33
N GLN A 128 6.89 1.11 13.63
CA GLN A 128 6.76 -0.20 14.25
C GLN A 128 5.57 -0.97 13.67
N MET A 129 4.44 -0.29 13.50
CA MET A 129 3.26 -0.93 12.92
C MET A 129 3.54 -1.38 11.48
N PHE A 130 4.26 -0.55 10.72
CA PHE A 130 4.63 -0.93 9.37
C PHE A 130 5.47 -2.21 9.37
N MET A 131 6.47 -2.27 10.25
CA MET A 131 7.33 -3.45 10.34
C MET A 131 6.52 -4.70 10.67
N ASP A 132 5.60 -4.58 11.61
CA ASP A 132 4.77 -5.71 12.00
C ASP A 132 3.89 -6.17 10.83
N ARG A 133 3.33 -5.22 10.12
CA ARG A 133 2.44 -5.52 9.01
C ARG A 133 3.19 -6.12 7.83
N ILE A 134 4.35 -5.60 7.49
CA ILE A 134 5.11 -6.14 6.37
C ILE A 134 5.60 -7.56 6.68
N ARG A 135 5.95 -7.83 7.92
CA ARG A 135 6.33 -9.18 8.32
C ARG A 135 5.17 -10.16 8.18
N SER A 136 3.99 -9.76 8.66
CA SER A 136 2.80 -10.59 8.51
C SER A 136 2.49 -10.84 7.04
N TYR A 137 2.59 -9.80 6.24
CA TYR A 137 2.30 -9.88 4.83
C TYR A 137 3.26 -10.85 4.12
N GLN A 138 4.54 -10.76 4.43
CA GLN A 138 5.54 -11.67 3.86
C GLN A 138 5.30 -13.09 4.31
N SER A 139 4.92 -13.28 5.56
CA SER A 139 4.64 -14.59 6.09
C SER A 139 3.50 -15.27 5.35
N VAL A 140 2.45 -14.53 5.04
CA VAL A 140 1.33 -15.06 4.28
C VAL A 140 1.76 -15.46 2.88
N LEU A 141 2.61 -14.66 2.24
CA LEU A 141 3.06 -14.96 0.89
C LEU A 141 3.96 -16.18 0.84
N ILE A 142 4.74 -16.42 1.88
CA ILE A 142 5.64 -17.57 1.94
C ILE A 142 4.86 -18.84 2.22
N ASN A 143 3.90 -18.77 3.08
CA ASN A 143 3.11 -19.93 3.45
C ASN A 143 2.02 -20.22 2.44
#